data_77015d33125c844d7787ad0e0b207034
#
_entry.id   77015d33125c844d7787ad0e0b207034
#
_cell.length_a   1.000
_cell.length_b   1.000
_cell.length_c   1.000
_cell.angle_alpha   90.00
_cell.angle_beta   90.00
_cell.angle_gamma   90.00
#
_symmetry.space_group_name_H-M   'P 1'
#
loop_
_entity.id
_entity.type
_entity.pdbx_description
1 polymer ?
#
loop_
_entity_poly.entity_id
_entity_poly.type
_entity_poly.pdbx_seq_one_letter_code
_entity_poly.pdbx_strand_id
1 'polypeptide(L)'
;MAGEKILVVDDEASMTQFLSIVLKKEGFQVTAVNSGAEALERARAETFDVAITDFKMPGADGIEVLSSLKKIDPNLPVILMTAYASQKSAIEAVNLGAFQYLEKNAKNEEIRVVVKNALEMRKVQNENSYLKRELKRSHEEKEIIGNSEEMIRVFKMVDKVADTDSTILIVGESGTGKELIAREIHYRSRRNHGPFVSINCGAIPRDLLESNLFGHVKGSFTGAHKDQNGLFTVAEGGTFFLDEVGEMPSATQVKLLRALQEREIIPVGGTTPIKIDCRLVAATNADLEREVAEGRFRADLYYRLNVIPVKLPPLRNRRDDIPVLVDHFLKKLAPQAGLKSITKDAVEVLMKYDWPGNVRELENAIERSVILDESGVIEVEDLPEKIRFGSTPRGSLIIDSPNLSLEELERE
;
A
#
# COMPACT_ATOMS: atom_id res chain seq x y z
N MET A 1 -26.59 11.19 16.58
CA MET A 1 -25.18 10.72 16.60
C MET A 1 -24.88 10.38 18.05
N ALA A 2 -24.37 9.19 18.37
CA ALA A 2 -23.91 8.88 19.71
C ALA A 2 -22.72 9.81 20.00
N GLY A 3 -22.79 10.59 21.10
CA GLY A 3 -21.70 11.51 21.48
C GLY A 3 -20.43 10.73 21.85
N GLU A 4 -19.27 11.35 21.67
CA GLU A 4 -17.97 10.79 22.05
C GLU A 4 -17.95 10.45 23.54
N LYS A 5 -17.32 9.31 23.89
CA LYS A 5 -17.27 8.78 25.26
C LYS A 5 -16.00 9.19 25.97
N ILE A 6 -16.15 9.84 27.11
CA ILE A 6 -15.04 10.32 27.94
C ILE A 6 -15.06 9.61 29.30
N LEU A 7 -13.93 8.99 29.65
CA LEU A 7 -13.70 8.41 30.97
C LEU A 7 -13.07 9.49 31.88
N VAL A 8 -13.68 9.74 33.04
CA VAL A 8 -13.16 10.68 34.07
C VAL A 8 -12.84 9.89 35.31
N VAL A 9 -11.63 10.01 35.80
CA VAL A 9 -11.09 9.29 36.97
C VAL A 9 -10.50 10.27 37.96
N ASP A 10 -11.10 10.41 39.12
CA ASP A 10 -10.60 11.26 40.20
C ASP A 10 -11.18 10.75 41.56
N ASP A 11 -10.38 10.63 42.58
CA ASP A 11 -10.84 10.18 43.89
C ASP A 11 -11.74 11.21 44.60
N GLU A 12 -11.69 12.47 44.16
CA GLU A 12 -12.58 13.53 44.63
C GLU A 12 -13.90 13.51 43.84
N ALA A 13 -15.01 13.06 44.49
CA ALA A 13 -16.34 13.04 43.87
C ALA A 13 -16.81 14.41 43.36
N SER A 14 -16.38 15.49 44.00
CA SER A 14 -16.63 16.87 43.58
C SER A 14 -16.00 17.17 42.20
N MET A 15 -14.77 16.70 41.94
CA MET A 15 -14.07 16.90 40.68
C MET A 15 -14.67 16.07 39.56
N THR A 16 -14.98 14.80 39.81
CA THR A 16 -15.65 13.95 38.79
C THR A 16 -17.02 14.51 38.42
N GLN A 17 -17.78 15.03 39.39
CA GLN A 17 -19.07 15.67 39.13
C GLN A 17 -18.92 16.99 38.35
N PHE A 18 -17.93 17.83 38.69
CA PHE A 18 -17.63 19.07 37.99
C PHE A 18 -17.27 18.81 36.52
N LEU A 19 -16.31 17.92 36.26
CA LEU A 19 -15.91 17.56 34.90
C LEU A 19 -17.08 16.96 34.11
N SER A 20 -17.89 16.12 34.76
CA SER A 20 -19.07 15.53 34.11
C SER A 20 -20.07 16.60 33.66
N ILE A 21 -20.30 17.64 34.47
CA ILE A 21 -21.19 18.74 34.11
C ILE A 21 -20.62 19.55 32.95
N VAL A 22 -19.32 19.89 33.00
CA VAL A 22 -18.66 20.69 31.97
C VAL A 22 -18.68 19.95 30.63
N LEU A 23 -18.34 18.66 30.62
CA LEU A 23 -18.22 17.85 29.38
C LEU A 23 -19.60 17.44 28.83
N LYS A 24 -20.58 17.13 29.69
CA LYS A 24 -21.96 16.82 29.24
C LYS A 24 -22.63 18.03 28.60
N LYS A 25 -22.32 19.28 29.04
CA LYS A 25 -22.80 20.50 28.39
C LYS A 25 -22.29 20.64 26.94
N GLU A 26 -21.13 20.08 26.61
CA GLU A 26 -20.58 20.05 25.23
C GLU A 26 -21.13 18.89 24.39
N GLY A 27 -22.00 18.03 24.97
CA GLY A 27 -22.65 16.93 24.26
C GLY A 27 -21.92 15.58 24.37
N PHE A 28 -20.87 15.49 25.20
CA PHE A 28 -20.11 14.26 25.40
C PHE A 28 -20.83 13.28 26.33
N GLN A 29 -20.64 11.97 26.13
CA GLN A 29 -21.03 10.94 27.08
C GLN A 29 -19.90 10.76 28.11
N VAL A 30 -20.19 10.95 29.36
CA VAL A 30 -19.17 10.92 30.42
C VAL A 30 -19.45 9.78 31.39
N THR A 31 -18.47 8.88 31.52
CA THR A 31 -18.40 7.85 32.56
C THR A 31 -17.41 8.34 33.63
N ALA A 32 -17.93 8.63 34.82
CA ALA A 32 -17.13 9.10 35.94
C ALA A 32 -16.93 7.98 36.94
N VAL A 33 -15.69 7.78 37.37
CA VAL A 33 -15.30 6.76 38.35
C VAL A 33 -14.35 7.36 39.39
N ASN A 34 -14.35 6.81 40.60
CA ASN A 34 -13.62 7.38 41.72
C ASN A 34 -12.34 6.59 42.09
N SER A 35 -11.93 5.65 41.26
CA SER A 35 -10.68 4.91 41.49
C SER A 35 -10.06 4.42 40.18
N GLY A 36 -8.74 4.23 40.18
CA GLY A 36 -8.02 3.66 39.06
C GLY A 36 -8.45 2.21 38.75
N ALA A 37 -8.79 1.42 39.76
CA ALA A 37 -9.25 0.04 39.55
C ALA A 37 -10.58 -0.01 38.77
N GLU A 38 -11.55 0.83 39.17
CA GLU A 38 -12.83 0.95 38.45
C GLU A 38 -12.65 1.48 37.03
N ALA A 39 -11.71 2.42 36.82
CA ALA A 39 -11.39 2.95 35.52
C ALA A 39 -10.89 1.85 34.58
N LEU A 40 -10.02 0.96 35.06
CA LEU A 40 -9.51 -0.15 34.25
C LEU A 40 -10.57 -1.23 34.00
N GLU A 41 -11.46 -1.48 34.92
CA GLU A 41 -12.60 -2.38 34.72
C GLU A 41 -13.52 -1.85 33.62
N ARG A 42 -13.88 -0.56 33.68
CA ARG A 42 -14.69 0.11 32.64
C ARG A 42 -14.00 0.11 31.28
N ALA A 43 -12.70 0.43 31.24
CA ALA A 43 -11.95 0.44 29.98
C ALA A 43 -11.81 -0.93 29.32
N ARG A 44 -11.96 -2.03 30.07
CA ARG A 44 -12.03 -3.40 29.52
C ARG A 44 -13.43 -3.76 29.02
N ALA A 45 -14.47 -3.19 29.64
CA ALA A 45 -15.86 -3.49 29.30
C ALA A 45 -16.40 -2.65 28.13
N GLU A 46 -15.91 -1.41 27.97
CA GLU A 46 -16.35 -0.48 26.94
C GLU A 46 -15.20 0.38 26.39
N THR A 47 -15.39 0.92 25.17
CA THR A 47 -14.38 1.77 24.52
C THR A 47 -14.62 3.24 24.86
N PHE A 48 -13.54 3.98 25.08
CA PHE A 48 -13.55 5.42 25.31
C PHE A 48 -12.75 6.15 24.23
N ASP A 49 -13.13 7.41 23.96
CA ASP A 49 -12.45 8.26 23.00
C ASP A 49 -11.36 9.12 23.64
N VAL A 50 -11.55 9.51 24.92
CA VAL A 50 -10.57 10.24 25.74
C VAL A 50 -10.69 9.76 27.18
N ALA A 51 -9.58 9.69 27.90
CA ALA A 51 -9.57 9.53 29.35
C ALA A 51 -8.96 10.76 30.03
N ILE A 52 -9.56 11.18 31.13
CA ILE A 52 -9.03 12.23 32.03
C ILE A 52 -8.83 11.57 33.39
N THR A 53 -7.60 11.58 33.91
CA THR A 53 -7.31 10.97 35.23
C THR A 53 -6.54 11.92 36.13
N ASP A 54 -6.84 11.89 37.41
CA ASP A 54 -5.99 12.58 38.37
C ASP A 54 -4.61 11.96 38.42
N PHE A 55 -3.60 12.78 38.63
CA PHE A 55 -2.20 12.37 38.74
C PHE A 55 -1.94 11.61 40.05
N LYS A 56 -2.60 11.97 41.17
CA LYS A 56 -2.43 11.36 42.49
C LYS A 56 -3.74 10.90 43.06
N MET A 57 -3.93 9.60 43.16
CA MET A 57 -5.09 8.99 43.79
C MET A 57 -4.67 7.98 44.89
N PRO A 58 -5.42 7.81 45.97
CA PRO A 58 -5.16 6.75 46.94
C PRO A 58 -5.23 5.37 46.31
N GLY A 59 -4.18 4.57 46.46
CA GLY A 59 -4.17 3.17 46.02
C GLY A 59 -3.77 2.92 44.57
N ALA A 60 -3.76 3.93 43.68
CA ALA A 60 -3.19 3.84 42.35
C ALA A 60 -2.69 5.21 41.89
N ASP A 61 -1.45 5.32 41.44
CA ASP A 61 -0.92 6.53 40.84
C ASP A 61 -1.53 6.70 39.42
N GLY A 62 -1.90 7.96 39.09
CA GLY A 62 -2.43 8.28 37.74
C GLY A 62 -1.50 7.83 36.59
N ILE A 63 -0.20 7.73 36.85
CA ILE A 63 0.78 7.16 35.94
C ILE A 63 0.56 5.65 35.71
N GLU A 64 0.22 4.90 36.74
CA GLU A 64 -0.10 3.47 36.62
C GLU A 64 -1.41 3.26 35.85
N VAL A 65 -2.40 4.13 36.10
CA VAL A 65 -3.66 4.15 35.33
C VAL A 65 -3.40 4.47 33.87
N LEU A 66 -2.61 5.51 33.58
CA LEU A 66 -2.18 5.86 32.22
C LEU A 66 -1.52 4.66 31.51
N SER A 67 -0.51 4.08 32.13
CA SER A 67 0.21 2.93 31.55
C SER A 67 -0.69 1.75 31.29
N SER A 68 -1.63 1.48 32.18
CA SER A 68 -2.59 0.38 32.06
C SER A 68 -3.66 0.65 31.01
N LEU A 69 -4.18 1.87 30.89
CA LEU A 69 -5.10 2.29 29.84
C LEU A 69 -4.43 2.19 28.47
N LYS A 70 -3.15 2.59 28.35
CA LYS A 70 -2.36 2.47 27.12
C LYS A 70 -2.08 1.01 26.71
N LYS A 71 -2.02 0.08 27.66
CA LYS A 71 -1.93 -1.36 27.35
C LYS A 71 -3.25 -1.92 26.82
N ILE A 72 -4.40 -1.40 27.29
CA ILE A 72 -5.74 -1.80 26.81
C ILE A 72 -5.98 -1.19 25.43
N ASP A 73 -5.74 0.09 25.28
CA ASP A 73 -5.86 0.84 24.02
C ASP A 73 -4.68 1.79 23.81
N PRO A 74 -3.67 1.41 23.02
CA PRO A 74 -2.49 2.24 22.76
C PRO A 74 -2.79 3.62 22.16
N ASN A 75 -3.92 3.76 21.45
CA ASN A 75 -4.33 4.99 20.80
C ASN A 75 -5.24 5.87 21.66
N LEU A 76 -5.64 5.44 22.87
CA LEU A 76 -6.48 6.24 23.77
C LEU A 76 -5.71 7.48 24.25
N PRO A 77 -6.14 8.71 23.92
CA PRO A 77 -5.56 9.92 24.52
C PRO A 77 -5.90 9.97 25.99
N VAL A 78 -4.89 10.12 26.84
CA VAL A 78 -5.06 10.26 28.29
C VAL A 78 -4.56 11.63 28.72
N ILE A 79 -5.42 12.40 29.36
CA ILE A 79 -5.14 13.73 29.94
C ILE A 79 -4.93 13.53 31.43
N LEU A 80 -3.80 14.00 31.95
CA LEU A 80 -3.52 13.95 33.38
C LEU A 80 -3.89 15.29 34.05
N MET A 81 -4.60 15.24 35.18
CA MET A 81 -4.91 16.40 35.97
C MET A 81 -4.16 16.40 37.32
N THR A 82 -3.77 17.54 37.81
CA THR A 82 -3.06 17.67 39.11
C THR A 82 -3.41 18.95 39.83
N ALA A 83 -3.32 18.92 41.16
CA ALA A 83 -3.45 20.10 41.99
C ALA A 83 -2.22 21.03 41.93
N TYR A 84 -1.03 20.49 41.63
CA TYR A 84 0.23 21.23 41.61
C TYR A 84 1.03 20.89 40.36
N ALA A 85 1.13 21.85 39.44
CA ALA A 85 1.98 21.73 38.27
C ALA A 85 3.45 21.89 38.68
N SER A 86 4.22 20.80 38.64
CA SER A 86 5.68 20.89 38.61
C SER A 86 6.21 20.56 37.24
N GLN A 87 7.22 21.30 36.79
CA GLN A 87 7.85 21.08 35.52
C GLN A 87 8.38 19.63 35.38
N LYS A 88 8.77 19.02 36.49
CA LYS A 88 9.30 17.63 36.53
C LYS A 88 8.20 16.59 36.32
N SER A 89 7.03 16.73 36.93
CA SER A 89 5.89 15.81 36.75
C SER A 89 5.23 15.93 35.39
N ALA A 90 5.23 17.13 34.79
CA ALA A 90 4.74 17.33 33.42
C ALA A 90 5.63 16.62 32.38
N ILE A 91 6.96 16.69 32.51
CA ILE A 91 7.90 16.01 31.64
C ILE A 91 7.77 14.48 31.78
N GLU A 92 7.62 13.97 33.01
CA GLU A 92 7.43 12.54 33.26
C GLU A 92 6.14 12.02 32.65
N ALA A 93 5.05 12.73 32.77
CA ALA A 93 3.76 12.39 32.17
C ALA A 93 3.82 12.29 30.63
N VAL A 94 4.47 13.26 29.98
CA VAL A 94 4.64 13.28 28.53
C VAL A 94 5.52 12.11 28.07
N ASN A 95 6.62 11.83 28.77
CA ASN A 95 7.51 10.71 28.47
C ASN A 95 6.82 9.34 28.60
N LEU A 96 5.79 9.24 29.42
CA LEU A 96 4.98 8.04 29.62
C LEU A 96 3.78 7.95 28.65
N GLY A 97 3.66 8.90 27.71
CA GLY A 97 2.66 8.88 26.64
C GLY A 97 1.31 9.53 27.01
N ALA A 98 1.28 10.37 28.03
CA ALA A 98 0.11 11.24 28.26
C ALA A 98 -0.08 12.18 27.05
N PHE A 99 -1.33 12.41 26.66
CA PHE A 99 -1.65 13.37 25.60
C PHE A 99 -1.34 14.80 26.04
N GLN A 100 -1.78 15.14 27.22
CA GLN A 100 -1.56 16.45 27.82
C GLN A 100 -1.72 16.39 29.34
N TYR A 101 -1.23 17.42 29.98
CA TYR A 101 -1.27 17.65 31.43
C TYR A 101 -2.02 18.94 31.72
N LEU A 102 -2.93 18.95 32.70
CA LEU A 102 -3.76 20.07 33.07
C LEU A 102 -3.73 20.29 34.61
N GLU A 103 -3.88 21.51 35.04
CA GLU A 103 -4.12 21.82 36.46
C GLU A 103 -5.60 21.64 36.83
N LYS A 104 -5.89 21.17 38.05
CA LYS A 104 -7.27 21.01 38.53
C LYS A 104 -8.04 22.36 38.61
N ASN A 105 -7.32 23.49 38.69
CA ASN A 105 -7.86 24.84 38.65
C ASN A 105 -7.95 25.42 37.22
N ALA A 106 -7.67 24.64 36.19
CA ALA A 106 -7.77 25.08 34.80
C ALA A 106 -9.17 25.63 34.47
N LYS A 107 -9.22 26.65 33.62
CA LYS A 107 -10.50 27.24 33.18
C LYS A 107 -11.28 26.23 32.31
N ASN A 108 -12.61 26.31 32.42
CA ASN A 108 -13.49 25.45 31.62
C ASN A 108 -13.17 25.47 30.13
N GLU A 109 -12.77 26.61 29.58
CA GLU A 109 -12.39 26.77 28.17
C GLU A 109 -11.12 26.01 27.83
N GLU A 110 -10.14 25.99 28.72
CA GLU A 110 -8.90 25.25 28.54
C GLU A 110 -9.16 23.73 28.54
N ILE A 111 -9.96 23.24 29.50
CA ILE A 111 -10.37 21.82 29.55
C ILE A 111 -11.06 21.42 28.23
N ARG A 112 -11.99 22.27 27.74
CA ARG A 112 -12.70 22.01 26.47
C ARG A 112 -11.77 21.95 25.27
N VAL A 113 -10.83 22.89 25.15
CA VAL A 113 -9.86 22.92 24.05
C VAL A 113 -8.99 21.68 24.06
N VAL A 114 -8.47 21.28 25.21
CA VAL A 114 -7.60 20.10 25.33
C VAL A 114 -8.36 18.82 25.00
N VAL A 115 -9.59 18.67 25.48
CA VAL A 115 -10.43 17.51 25.17
C VAL A 115 -10.77 17.45 23.68
N LYS A 116 -11.12 18.57 23.04
CA LYS A 116 -11.38 18.62 21.58
C LYS A 116 -10.16 18.23 20.77
N ASN A 117 -8.98 18.73 21.12
CA ASN A 117 -7.72 18.37 20.45
C ASN A 117 -7.40 16.87 20.63
N ALA A 118 -7.65 16.31 21.82
CA ALA A 118 -7.48 14.89 22.08
C ALA A 118 -8.42 14.03 21.22
N LEU A 119 -9.68 14.43 21.10
CA LEU A 119 -10.67 13.76 20.23
C LEU A 119 -10.31 13.84 18.75
N GLU A 120 -9.82 14.99 18.29
CA GLU A 120 -9.39 15.18 16.91
C GLU A 120 -8.18 14.27 16.58
N MET A 121 -7.18 14.23 17.47
CA MET A 121 -6.05 13.30 17.35
C MET A 121 -6.52 11.83 17.32
N ARG A 122 -7.45 11.46 18.20
CA ARG A 122 -8.04 10.11 18.24
C ARG A 122 -8.71 9.75 16.92
N LYS A 123 -9.50 10.68 16.36
CA LYS A 123 -10.18 10.51 15.08
C LYS A 123 -9.18 10.26 13.95
N VAL A 124 -8.13 11.09 13.86
CA VAL A 124 -7.08 10.93 12.84
C VAL A 124 -6.33 9.60 13.00
N GLN A 125 -6.02 9.19 14.23
CA GLN A 125 -5.37 7.89 14.47
C GLN A 125 -6.26 6.71 14.13
N ASN A 126 -7.55 6.78 14.43
CA ASN A 126 -8.52 5.73 14.08
C ASN A 126 -8.70 5.63 12.56
N GLU A 127 -8.82 6.76 11.86
CA GLU A 127 -8.89 6.81 10.40
C GLU A 127 -7.64 6.24 9.75
N ASN A 128 -6.46 6.60 10.24
CA ASN A 128 -5.18 6.04 9.76
C ASN A 128 -5.11 4.52 10.00
N SER A 129 -5.56 4.05 11.16
CA SER A 129 -5.61 2.63 11.49
C SER A 129 -6.61 1.87 10.62
N TYR A 130 -7.76 2.47 10.34
CA TYR A 130 -8.76 1.94 9.42
C TYR A 130 -8.21 1.86 7.99
N LEU A 131 -7.64 2.95 7.48
CA LEU A 131 -7.02 2.98 6.15
C LEU A 131 -5.88 1.96 6.01
N LYS A 132 -5.06 1.80 7.04
CA LYS A 132 -4.01 0.77 7.07
C LYS A 132 -4.59 -0.65 7.05
N ARG A 133 -5.71 -0.90 7.73
CA ARG A 133 -6.40 -2.21 7.70
C ARG A 133 -7.04 -2.47 6.34
N GLU A 134 -7.67 -1.46 5.75
CA GLU A 134 -8.22 -1.54 4.38
C GLU A 134 -7.13 -1.80 3.34
N LEU A 135 -6.01 -1.09 3.42
CA LEU A 135 -4.83 -1.35 2.60
C LEU A 135 -4.31 -2.79 2.81
N LYS A 136 -4.27 -3.29 4.03
CA LYS A 136 -3.85 -4.66 4.32
C LYS A 136 -4.86 -5.69 3.80
N ARG A 137 -6.17 -5.46 3.93
CA ARG A 137 -7.22 -6.30 3.35
C ARG A 137 -7.16 -6.33 1.82
N SER A 138 -7.05 -5.18 1.18
CA SER A 138 -6.88 -5.12 -0.28
C SER A 138 -5.58 -5.78 -0.74
N HIS A 139 -4.70 -6.11 0.19
CA HIS A 139 -3.43 -6.78 -0.03
C HIS A 139 -3.54 -8.30 0.11
N GLU A 140 -4.27 -8.78 1.11
CA GLU A 140 -4.63 -10.20 1.25
C GLU A 140 -5.45 -10.70 0.06
N GLU A 141 -6.23 -9.80 -0.59
CA GLU A 141 -6.93 -10.07 -1.85
C GLU A 141 -6.02 -10.11 -3.09
N LYS A 142 -4.75 -9.68 -2.97
CA LYS A 142 -3.73 -9.70 -4.04
C LYS A 142 -2.66 -10.75 -3.78
N GLU A 143 -3.03 -11.86 -3.19
CA GLU A 143 -2.13 -12.97 -2.93
C GLU A 143 -1.53 -13.50 -4.24
N ILE A 144 -0.21 -13.72 -4.24
CA ILE A 144 0.45 -14.30 -5.43
C ILE A 144 0.13 -15.79 -5.46
N ILE A 145 -0.60 -16.18 -6.50
CA ILE A 145 -1.06 -17.54 -6.68
C ILE A 145 -0.16 -18.26 -7.69
N GLY A 146 0.24 -19.47 -7.31
CA GLY A 146 1.00 -20.35 -8.17
C GLY A 146 1.53 -21.54 -7.36
N ASN A 147 1.33 -22.74 -7.90
CA ASN A 147 1.77 -24.00 -7.32
C ASN A 147 2.79 -24.73 -8.22
N SER A 148 3.10 -24.16 -9.39
CA SER A 148 4.10 -24.71 -10.30
C SER A 148 5.50 -24.68 -9.68
N GLU A 149 6.37 -25.61 -10.10
CA GLU A 149 7.75 -25.66 -9.62
C GLU A 149 8.51 -24.35 -9.87
N GLU A 150 8.25 -23.72 -11.02
CA GLU A 150 8.82 -22.44 -11.40
C GLU A 150 8.44 -21.34 -10.38
N MET A 151 7.16 -21.23 -10.03
CA MET A 151 6.71 -20.24 -9.02
C MET A 151 7.21 -20.56 -7.62
N ILE A 152 7.27 -21.83 -7.24
CA ILE A 152 7.88 -22.23 -5.97
C ILE A 152 9.35 -21.80 -5.88
N ARG A 153 10.11 -21.88 -6.97
CA ARG A 153 11.50 -21.37 -7.03
C ARG A 153 11.55 -19.85 -6.84
N VAL A 154 10.60 -19.13 -7.46
CA VAL A 154 10.47 -17.66 -7.28
C VAL A 154 10.17 -17.33 -5.83
N PHE A 155 9.20 -18.00 -5.18
CA PHE A 155 8.86 -17.76 -3.79
C PHE A 155 10.03 -18.02 -2.84
N LYS A 156 10.77 -19.12 -3.04
CA LYS A 156 11.99 -19.39 -2.27
C LYS A 156 13.06 -18.31 -2.46
N MET A 157 13.16 -17.72 -3.65
CA MET A 157 14.06 -16.60 -3.89
C MET A 157 13.57 -15.36 -3.16
N VAL A 158 12.27 -15.03 -3.23
CA VAL A 158 11.64 -13.92 -2.50
C VAL A 158 11.93 -14.03 -1.00
N ASP A 159 11.74 -15.22 -0.40
CA ASP A 159 12.03 -15.45 1.03
C ASP A 159 13.50 -15.16 1.39
N LYS A 160 14.43 -15.59 0.54
CA LYS A 160 15.86 -15.37 0.78
C LYS A 160 16.28 -13.90 0.70
N VAL A 161 15.66 -13.14 -0.21
CA VAL A 161 16.07 -11.76 -0.48
C VAL A 161 15.27 -10.74 0.33
N ALA A 162 14.12 -11.12 0.90
CA ALA A 162 13.23 -10.22 1.62
C ALA A 162 13.97 -9.46 2.75
N ASP A 163 14.75 -10.15 3.55
CA ASP A 163 15.46 -9.60 4.71
C ASP A 163 16.72 -8.78 4.36
N THR A 164 17.08 -8.68 3.08
CA THR A 164 18.25 -7.91 2.63
C THR A 164 17.85 -6.50 2.20
N ASP A 165 18.77 -5.53 2.30
CA ASP A 165 18.63 -4.19 1.71
C ASP A 165 19.18 -4.09 0.27
N SER A 166 19.54 -5.22 -0.33
CA SER A 166 20.06 -5.28 -1.69
C SER A 166 19.02 -4.84 -2.71
N THR A 167 19.48 -4.23 -3.80
CA THR A 167 18.64 -3.93 -4.96
C THR A 167 18.21 -5.24 -5.63
N ILE A 168 16.93 -5.33 -5.99
CA ILE A 168 16.36 -6.49 -6.66
C ILE A 168 15.86 -6.04 -8.04
N LEU A 169 16.22 -6.82 -9.06
CA LEU A 169 15.71 -6.64 -10.43
C LEU A 169 14.77 -7.79 -10.79
N ILE A 170 13.48 -7.46 -10.94
CA ILE A 170 12.46 -8.42 -11.35
C ILE A 170 12.34 -8.38 -12.87
N VAL A 171 12.62 -9.49 -13.51
CA VAL A 171 12.57 -9.62 -14.99
C VAL A 171 11.43 -10.56 -15.37
N GLY A 172 10.59 -10.13 -16.30
CA GLY A 172 9.50 -10.95 -16.80
C GLY A 172 8.60 -10.20 -17.78
N GLU A 173 7.89 -10.94 -18.62
CA GLU A 173 6.97 -10.37 -19.61
C GLU A 173 5.89 -9.51 -18.95
N SER A 174 5.23 -8.67 -19.76
CA SER A 174 4.09 -7.87 -19.27
C SER A 174 2.98 -8.79 -18.77
N GLY A 175 2.33 -8.41 -17.66
CA GLY A 175 1.23 -9.18 -17.09
C GLY A 175 1.61 -10.45 -16.31
N THR A 176 2.90 -10.71 -16.05
CA THR A 176 3.35 -11.88 -15.26
C THR A 176 3.18 -11.73 -13.74
N GLY A 177 2.91 -10.50 -13.24
CA GLY A 177 2.73 -10.21 -11.82
C GLY A 177 3.96 -9.60 -11.14
N LYS A 178 4.85 -8.90 -11.87
CA LYS A 178 6.06 -8.26 -11.33
C LYS A 178 5.80 -7.35 -10.12
N GLU A 179 4.75 -6.53 -10.18
CA GLU A 179 4.37 -5.65 -9.07
C GLU A 179 3.95 -6.44 -7.82
N LEU A 180 3.22 -7.56 -7.99
CA LEU A 180 2.82 -8.40 -6.86
C LEU A 180 4.05 -8.99 -6.16
N ILE A 181 5.05 -9.47 -6.92
CA ILE A 181 6.33 -9.94 -6.36
C ILE A 181 7.06 -8.81 -5.62
N ALA A 182 7.10 -7.60 -6.18
CA ALA A 182 7.73 -6.45 -5.50
C ALA A 182 7.05 -6.12 -4.17
N ARG A 183 5.72 -6.16 -4.13
CA ARG A 183 4.93 -5.99 -2.90
C ARG A 183 5.22 -7.08 -1.88
N GLU A 184 5.25 -8.35 -2.32
CA GLU A 184 5.55 -9.47 -1.45
C GLU A 184 6.96 -9.37 -0.83
N ILE A 185 7.96 -8.96 -1.63
CA ILE A 185 9.31 -8.67 -1.14
C ILE A 185 9.28 -7.59 -0.04
N HIS A 186 8.50 -6.53 -0.24
CA HIS A 186 8.36 -5.46 0.76
C HIS A 186 7.72 -5.98 2.06
N TYR A 187 6.59 -6.69 1.97
CA TYR A 187 5.85 -7.14 3.16
C TYR A 187 6.58 -8.19 3.99
N ARG A 188 7.41 -9.02 3.35
CA ARG A 188 8.30 -9.97 4.05
C ARG A 188 9.58 -9.34 4.56
N SER A 189 9.85 -8.07 4.21
CA SER A 189 11.09 -7.39 4.60
C SER A 189 11.01 -6.75 5.99
N ARG A 190 12.17 -6.36 6.53
CA ARG A 190 12.28 -5.55 7.75
C ARG A 190 11.68 -4.15 7.60
N ARG A 191 11.43 -3.69 6.37
CA ARG A 191 10.86 -2.38 6.02
C ARG A 191 9.35 -2.42 5.80
N ASN A 192 8.67 -3.51 6.15
CA ASN A 192 7.22 -3.73 5.95
C ASN A 192 6.33 -2.70 6.67
N HIS A 193 6.85 -2.01 7.67
CA HIS A 193 6.15 -0.92 8.37
C HIS A 193 6.27 0.43 7.65
N GLY A 194 7.25 0.57 6.75
CA GLY A 194 7.45 1.76 5.94
C GLY A 194 6.55 1.81 4.69
N PRO A 195 6.60 2.89 3.93
CA PRO A 195 5.79 3.01 2.73
C PRO A 195 6.30 2.09 1.60
N PHE A 196 5.36 1.54 0.81
CA PHE A 196 5.64 0.97 -0.51
C PHE A 196 5.23 1.98 -1.57
N VAL A 197 6.21 2.64 -2.17
CA VAL A 197 5.98 3.64 -3.21
C VAL A 197 6.29 3.02 -4.56
N SER A 198 5.35 3.10 -5.51
CA SER A 198 5.51 2.53 -6.85
C SER A 198 5.35 3.59 -7.93
N ILE A 199 6.11 3.45 -9.00
CA ILE A 199 5.99 4.28 -10.20
C ILE A 199 6.25 3.40 -11.44
N ASN A 200 5.42 3.56 -12.48
CA ASN A 200 5.71 2.97 -13.79
C ASN A 200 6.40 4.03 -14.67
N CYS A 201 7.66 3.75 -15.06
CA CYS A 201 8.49 4.68 -15.81
C CYS A 201 7.99 4.89 -17.26
N GLY A 202 7.29 3.91 -17.83
CA GLY A 202 6.71 4.01 -19.17
C GLY A 202 5.37 4.75 -19.22
N ALA A 203 4.65 4.84 -18.09
CA ALA A 203 3.32 5.47 -18.04
C ALA A 203 3.37 7.00 -17.87
N ILE A 204 4.52 7.56 -17.49
CA ILE A 204 4.68 8.99 -17.22
C ILE A 204 5.40 9.67 -18.39
N PRO A 205 4.94 10.86 -18.84
CA PRO A 205 5.66 11.64 -19.81
C PRO A 205 7.12 11.88 -19.41
N ARG A 206 8.04 11.73 -20.35
CA ARG A 206 9.50 11.78 -20.10
C ARG A 206 9.95 13.03 -19.36
N ASP A 207 9.37 14.17 -19.69
CA ASP A 207 9.69 15.47 -19.08
C ASP A 207 9.23 15.58 -17.61
N LEU A 208 8.23 14.79 -17.20
CA LEU A 208 7.70 14.80 -15.84
C LEU A 208 8.29 13.69 -14.96
N LEU A 209 8.83 12.63 -15.55
CA LEU A 209 9.36 11.49 -14.81
C LEU A 209 10.45 11.91 -13.83
N GLU A 210 11.38 12.74 -14.26
CA GLU A 210 12.48 13.24 -13.45
C GLU A 210 11.98 14.03 -12.23
N SER A 211 11.04 14.95 -12.45
CA SER A 211 10.41 15.74 -11.39
C SER A 211 9.62 14.88 -10.40
N ASN A 212 8.94 13.85 -10.87
CA ASN A 212 8.23 12.91 -9.99
C ASN A 212 9.20 12.10 -9.13
N LEU A 213 10.29 11.59 -9.71
CA LEU A 213 11.27 10.77 -8.99
C LEU A 213 12.02 11.57 -7.92
N PHE A 214 12.61 12.71 -8.32
CA PHE A 214 13.58 13.45 -7.50
C PHE A 214 13.01 14.72 -6.86
N GLY A 215 11.79 15.14 -7.25
CA GLY A 215 11.21 16.41 -6.83
C GLY A 215 11.71 17.59 -7.63
N HIS A 216 11.17 18.77 -7.36
CA HIS A 216 11.59 20.01 -8.00
C HIS A 216 11.47 21.22 -7.08
N VAL A 217 12.26 22.23 -7.35
CA VAL A 217 12.14 23.54 -6.70
C VAL A 217 11.27 24.47 -7.55
N LYS A 218 10.61 25.41 -6.92
CA LYS A 218 9.78 26.41 -7.57
C LYS A 218 10.57 27.14 -8.69
N GLY A 219 9.96 27.25 -9.88
CA GLY A 219 10.54 27.94 -11.04
C GLY A 219 11.53 27.11 -11.87
N SER A 220 11.73 25.82 -11.56
CA SER A 220 12.66 24.94 -12.29
C SER A 220 12.22 24.62 -13.73
N PHE A 221 10.93 24.69 -14.02
CA PHE A 221 10.36 24.54 -15.36
C PHE A 221 9.00 25.26 -15.46
N THR A 222 8.45 25.40 -16.68
CA THR A 222 7.12 25.99 -16.90
C THR A 222 6.04 25.14 -16.24
N GLY A 223 5.43 25.67 -15.16
CA GLY A 223 4.44 24.95 -14.34
C GLY A 223 4.91 24.61 -12.92
N ALA A 224 6.19 24.80 -12.59
CA ALA A 224 6.71 24.60 -11.23
C ALA A 224 6.34 25.79 -10.31
N HIS A 225 5.07 25.84 -9.89
CA HIS A 225 4.55 26.95 -9.06
C HIS A 225 4.96 26.88 -7.59
N LYS A 226 5.34 25.71 -7.08
CA LYS A 226 5.77 25.45 -5.70
C LYS A 226 6.86 24.38 -5.67
N ASP A 227 7.57 24.28 -4.54
CA ASP A 227 8.46 23.16 -4.30
C ASP A 227 7.65 21.87 -4.14
N GLN A 228 8.17 20.75 -4.66
CA GLN A 228 7.53 19.44 -4.55
C GLN A 228 8.57 18.36 -4.23
N ASN A 229 8.29 17.58 -3.19
CA ASN A 229 9.11 16.43 -2.84
C ASN A 229 8.98 15.31 -3.88
N GLY A 230 10.09 14.67 -4.21
CA GLY A 230 10.13 13.51 -5.09
C GLY A 230 9.71 12.23 -4.40
N LEU A 231 9.36 11.22 -5.20
CA LEU A 231 8.94 9.91 -4.70
C LEU A 231 10.02 9.18 -3.91
N PHE A 232 11.31 9.45 -4.18
CA PHE A 232 12.41 8.95 -3.33
C PHE A 232 12.28 9.42 -1.87
N THR A 233 11.91 10.68 -1.66
CA THR A 233 11.67 11.23 -0.31
C THR A 233 10.41 10.63 0.32
N VAL A 234 9.36 10.39 -0.48
CA VAL A 234 8.12 9.75 0.01
C VAL A 234 8.36 8.29 0.43
N ALA A 235 9.33 7.61 -0.20
CA ALA A 235 9.69 6.22 0.08
C ALA A 235 10.61 6.05 1.31
N GLU A 236 10.92 7.12 2.03
CA GLU A 236 11.83 7.11 3.18
C GLU A 236 11.45 6.04 4.22
N GLY A 237 12.42 5.26 4.67
CA GLY A 237 12.24 4.14 5.59
C GLY A 237 11.52 2.92 5.02
N GLY A 238 11.08 2.98 3.76
CA GLY A 238 10.29 1.95 3.09
C GLY A 238 10.97 1.31 1.88
N THR A 239 10.14 0.99 0.87
CA THR A 239 10.59 0.39 -0.40
C THR A 239 10.10 1.24 -1.57
N PHE A 240 11.01 1.55 -2.48
CA PHE A 240 10.68 2.21 -3.74
C PHE A 240 10.72 1.22 -4.89
N PHE A 241 9.60 1.07 -5.58
CA PHE A 241 9.42 0.17 -6.71
C PHE A 241 9.38 0.95 -8.04
N LEU A 242 10.34 0.66 -8.93
CA LEU A 242 10.41 1.20 -10.27
C LEU A 242 9.97 0.14 -11.27
N ASP A 243 8.76 0.28 -11.84
CA ASP A 243 8.30 -0.60 -12.91
C ASP A 243 8.73 -0.06 -14.28
N GLU A 244 8.98 -0.99 -15.22
CA GLU A 244 9.42 -0.69 -16.59
C GLU A 244 10.66 0.21 -16.64
N VAL A 245 11.68 -0.10 -15.81
CA VAL A 245 12.89 0.72 -15.70
C VAL A 245 13.65 0.85 -17.03
N GLY A 246 13.47 -0.09 -17.96
CA GLY A 246 14.05 -0.02 -19.32
C GLY A 246 13.55 1.14 -20.17
N GLU A 247 12.36 1.69 -19.87
CA GLU A 247 11.76 2.83 -20.58
C GLU A 247 12.29 4.20 -20.09
N MET A 248 13.19 4.20 -19.11
CA MET A 248 13.70 5.42 -18.49
C MET A 248 14.60 6.22 -19.43
N PRO A 249 14.38 7.54 -19.61
CA PRO A 249 15.27 8.40 -20.40
C PRO A 249 16.71 8.43 -19.88
N SER A 250 17.69 8.53 -20.78
CA SER A 250 19.12 8.49 -20.42
C SER A 250 19.53 9.54 -19.37
N ALA A 251 18.95 10.75 -19.41
CA ALA A 251 19.21 11.78 -18.40
C ALA A 251 18.76 11.33 -16.99
N THR A 252 17.60 10.70 -16.91
CA THR A 252 17.05 10.16 -15.65
C THR A 252 17.86 8.97 -15.15
N GLN A 253 18.37 8.11 -16.06
CA GLN A 253 19.26 7.01 -15.71
C GLN A 253 20.52 7.48 -14.97
N VAL A 254 21.11 8.61 -15.36
CA VAL A 254 22.29 9.21 -14.70
C VAL A 254 21.96 9.62 -13.27
N LYS A 255 20.81 10.26 -13.05
CA LYS A 255 20.38 10.69 -11.72
C LYS A 255 20.02 9.50 -10.82
N LEU A 256 19.37 8.48 -11.39
CA LEU A 256 19.08 7.23 -10.67
C LEU A 256 20.37 6.54 -10.21
N LEU A 257 21.39 6.48 -11.09
CA LEU A 257 22.69 5.91 -10.72
C LEU A 257 23.31 6.61 -9.52
N ARG A 258 23.32 7.95 -9.51
CA ARG A 258 23.81 8.74 -8.37
C ARG A 258 23.01 8.45 -7.10
N ALA A 259 21.67 8.45 -7.19
CA ALA A 259 20.82 8.13 -6.04
C ALA A 259 21.13 6.75 -5.43
N LEU A 260 21.47 5.76 -6.27
CA LEU A 260 21.85 4.41 -5.83
C LEU A 260 23.25 4.30 -5.24
N GLN A 261 24.18 5.14 -5.72
CA GLN A 261 25.58 5.11 -5.28
C GLN A 261 25.80 5.94 -4.03
N GLU A 262 25.29 7.18 -4.03
CA GLU A 262 25.55 8.18 -3.00
C GLU A 262 24.48 8.18 -1.89
N ARG A 263 23.32 7.52 -2.12
CA ARG A 263 22.16 7.56 -1.21
C ARG A 263 21.64 8.99 -1.00
N GLU A 264 21.79 9.81 -2.03
CA GLU A 264 21.35 11.22 -2.05
C GLU A 264 20.70 11.56 -3.39
N ILE A 265 19.73 12.46 -3.36
CA ILE A 265 19.07 13.00 -4.55
C ILE A 265 19.20 14.51 -4.57
N ILE A 266 19.16 15.09 -5.77
CA ILE A 266 19.12 16.55 -5.97
C ILE A 266 17.81 16.85 -6.72
N PRO A 267 16.89 17.65 -6.16
CA PRO A 267 15.68 18.07 -6.85
C PRO A 267 15.97 18.80 -8.15
N VAL A 268 15.06 18.74 -9.12
CA VAL A 268 15.19 19.45 -10.40
C VAL A 268 15.25 20.97 -10.15
N GLY A 269 16.29 21.62 -10.68
CA GLY A 269 16.55 23.04 -10.45
C GLY A 269 17.14 23.37 -9.08
N GLY A 270 17.30 22.41 -8.19
CA GLY A 270 17.98 22.55 -6.90
C GLY A 270 19.48 22.27 -6.97
N THR A 271 20.19 22.62 -5.90
CA THR A 271 21.64 22.38 -5.74
C THR A 271 21.95 21.61 -4.45
N THR A 272 21.02 21.54 -3.53
CA THR A 272 21.23 20.90 -2.22
C THR A 272 20.89 19.41 -2.29
N PRO A 273 21.84 18.51 -1.94
CA PRO A 273 21.56 17.09 -1.87
C PRO A 273 20.65 16.77 -0.66
N ILE A 274 19.74 15.84 -0.87
CA ILE A 274 18.82 15.30 0.15
C ILE A 274 19.16 13.81 0.33
N LYS A 275 19.47 13.39 1.55
CA LYS A 275 19.72 11.99 1.89
C LYS A 275 18.43 11.19 1.76
N ILE A 276 18.56 9.94 1.28
CA ILE A 276 17.46 9.01 1.14
C ILE A 276 17.82 7.67 1.77
N ASP A 277 16.88 7.09 2.51
CA ASP A 277 16.97 5.73 3.03
C ASP A 277 15.75 4.91 2.59
N CYS A 278 15.79 4.40 1.38
CA CYS A 278 14.79 3.47 0.88
C CYS A 278 15.45 2.25 0.22
N ARG A 279 14.77 1.11 0.29
CA ARG A 279 15.14 -0.08 -0.46
C ARG A 279 14.62 0.06 -1.89
N LEU A 280 15.47 -0.25 -2.90
CA LEU A 280 15.04 -0.23 -4.29
C LEU A 280 14.70 -1.63 -4.78
N VAL A 281 13.55 -1.74 -5.44
CA VAL A 281 13.13 -2.87 -6.26
C VAL A 281 12.80 -2.34 -7.65
N ALA A 282 13.42 -2.89 -8.69
CA ALA A 282 13.17 -2.50 -10.08
C ALA A 282 12.53 -3.65 -10.85
N ALA A 283 11.71 -3.35 -11.85
CA ALA A 283 11.14 -4.34 -12.73
C ALA A 283 11.25 -3.93 -14.21
N THR A 284 11.35 -4.92 -15.08
CA THR A 284 11.41 -4.71 -16.53
C THR A 284 10.86 -5.91 -17.29
N ASN A 285 10.29 -5.65 -18.45
CA ASN A 285 9.97 -6.65 -19.48
C ASN A 285 10.99 -6.64 -20.61
N ALA A 286 11.88 -5.64 -20.65
CA ALA A 286 12.91 -5.51 -21.67
C ALA A 286 14.14 -6.36 -21.33
N ASP A 287 14.85 -6.80 -22.36
CA ASP A 287 16.19 -7.37 -22.26
C ASP A 287 17.20 -6.23 -22.07
N LEU A 288 17.51 -5.92 -20.80
CA LEU A 288 18.42 -4.82 -20.47
C LEU A 288 19.86 -5.05 -21.00
N GLU A 289 20.31 -6.29 -21.16
CA GLU A 289 21.62 -6.59 -21.73
C GLU A 289 21.67 -6.14 -23.21
N ARG A 290 20.62 -6.42 -23.93
CA ARG A 290 20.45 -5.95 -25.30
C ARG A 290 20.32 -4.43 -25.37
N GLU A 291 19.52 -3.80 -24.45
CA GLU A 291 19.39 -2.35 -24.37
C GLU A 291 20.73 -1.65 -24.07
N VAL A 292 21.60 -2.26 -23.28
CA VAL A 292 22.97 -1.81 -23.02
C VAL A 292 23.83 -1.93 -24.30
N ALA A 293 23.77 -3.07 -24.98
CA ALA A 293 24.52 -3.29 -26.21
C ALA A 293 24.14 -2.30 -27.33
N GLU A 294 22.86 -1.91 -27.38
CA GLU A 294 22.33 -0.93 -28.34
C GLU A 294 22.45 0.54 -27.85
N GLY A 295 23.05 0.78 -26.67
CA GLY A 295 23.31 2.12 -26.13
C GLY A 295 22.09 2.88 -25.60
N ARG A 296 20.93 2.23 -25.47
CA ARG A 296 19.71 2.83 -24.91
C ARG A 296 19.67 2.77 -23.39
N PHE A 297 20.38 1.83 -22.79
CA PHE A 297 20.50 1.72 -21.32
C PHE A 297 21.99 1.79 -20.93
N ARG A 298 22.28 2.43 -19.80
CA ARG A 298 23.66 2.57 -19.32
C ARG A 298 24.15 1.29 -18.65
N ALA A 299 25.34 0.84 -19.00
CA ALA A 299 25.95 -0.36 -18.43
C ALA A 299 26.20 -0.22 -16.91
N ASP A 300 26.64 0.94 -16.45
CA ASP A 300 26.90 1.21 -15.04
C ASP A 300 25.63 1.12 -14.17
N LEU A 301 24.52 1.63 -14.66
CA LEU A 301 23.21 1.51 -14.00
C LEU A 301 22.71 0.05 -14.02
N TYR A 302 22.86 -0.65 -15.15
CA TYR A 302 22.49 -2.07 -15.25
C TYR A 302 23.15 -2.90 -14.17
N TYR A 303 24.48 -2.83 -14.00
CA TYR A 303 25.18 -3.57 -12.96
C TYR A 303 24.77 -3.16 -11.54
N ARG A 304 24.35 -1.92 -11.32
CA ARG A 304 23.88 -1.46 -10.01
C ARG A 304 22.47 -1.92 -9.69
N LEU A 305 21.61 -2.12 -10.70
CA LEU A 305 20.26 -2.66 -10.56
C LEU A 305 20.25 -4.19 -10.50
N ASN A 306 21.08 -4.85 -11.32
CA ASN A 306 21.14 -6.31 -11.45
C ASN A 306 22.00 -6.98 -10.37
N VAL A 307 21.76 -6.62 -9.11
CA VAL A 307 22.47 -7.26 -7.97
C VAL A 307 21.86 -8.63 -7.67
N ILE A 308 20.54 -8.70 -7.56
CA ILE A 308 19.81 -9.95 -7.36
C ILE A 308 18.67 -10.02 -8.38
N PRO A 309 18.85 -10.79 -9.50
CA PRO A 309 17.77 -10.97 -10.48
C PRO A 309 16.73 -11.98 -9.98
N VAL A 310 15.45 -11.61 -10.09
CA VAL A 310 14.30 -12.49 -9.88
C VAL A 310 13.56 -12.62 -11.22
N LYS A 311 13.65 -13.80 -11.84
CA LYS A 311 13.01 -14.04 -13.15
C LYS A 311 11.63 -14.67 -12.95
N LEU A 312 10.58 -14.00 -13.45
CA LEU A 312 9.22 -14.54 -13.47
C LEU A 312 8.96 -15.31 -14.77
N PRO A 313 8.51 -16.55 -14.67
CA PRO A 313 8.15 -17.32 -15.84
C PRO A 313 6.88 -16.78 -16.50
N PRO A 314 6.79 -16.75 -17.83
CA PRO A 314 5.55 -16.47 -18.53
C PRO A 314 4.52 -17.59 -18.26
N LEU A 315 3.22 -17.28 -18.40
CA LEU A 315 2.14 -18.19 -18.03
C LEU A 315 2.17 -19.51 -18.83
N ARG A 316 2.60 -19.47 -20.09
CA ARG A 316 2.79 -20.66 -20.95
C ARG A 316 3.81 -21.67 -20.40
N ASN A 317 4.73 -21.24 -19.53
CA ASN A 317 5.73 -22.11 -18.89
C ASN A 317 5.28 -22.60 -17.49
N ARG A 318 4.10 -22.16 -17.02
CA ARG A 318 3.50 -22.55 -15.74
C ARG A 318 2.01 -22.85 -15.89
N ARG A 319 1.66 -23.65 -16.91
CA ARG A 319 0.26 -23.95 -17.25
C ARG A 319 -0.52 -24.60 -16.11
N ASP A 320 0.17 -25.32 -15.23
CA ASP A 320 -0.40 -25.93 -14.03
C ASP A 320 -0.97 -24.90 -13.02
N ASP A 321 -0.57 -23.64 -13.13
CA ASP A 321 -1.11 -22.56 -12.32
C ASP A 321 -2.45 -22.03 -12.87
N ILE A 322 -2.80 -22.30 -14.13
CA ILE A 322 -4.00 -21.75 -14.78
C ILE A 322 -5.27 -22.14 -14.04
N PRO A 323 -5.52 -23.43 -13.67
CA PRO A 323 -6.74 -23.78 -12.95
C PRO A 323 -6.90 -23.07 -11.62
N VAL A 324 -5.81 -22.89 -10.86
CA VAL A 324 -5.83 -22.22 -9.55
C VAL A 324 -6.06 -20.71 -9.71
N LEU A 325 -5.46 -20.10 -10.76
CA LEU A 325 -5.69 -18.69 -11.10
C LEU A 325 -7.14 -18.45 -11.52
N VAL A 326 -7.71 -19.34 -12.33
CA VAL A 326 -9.13 -19.26 -12.75
C VAL A 326 -10.05 -19.32 -11.52
N ASP A 327 -9.85 -20.29 -10.64
CA ASP A 327 -10.64 -20.41 -9.39
C ASP A 327 -10.54 -19.14 -8.54
N HIS A 328 -9.35 -18.58 -8.41
CA HIS A 328 -9.14 -17.30 -7.72
C HIS A 328 -9.93 -16.15 -8.35
N PHE A 329 -9.85 -15.99 -9.69
CA PHE A 329 -10.56 -14.90 -10.37
C PHE A 329 -12.07 -15.06 -10.26
N LEU A 330 -12.60 -16.27 -10.38
CA LEU A 330 -14.02 -16.54 -10.16
C LEU A 330 -14.47 -16.15 -8.76
N LYS A 331 -13.70 -16.50 -7.73
CA LYS A 331 -13.97 -16.10 -6.34
C LYS A 331 -13.89 -14.58 -6.14
N LYS A 332 -12.91 -13.93 -6.74
CA LYS A 332 -12.73 -12.47 -6.69
C LYS A 332 -13.91 -11.72 -7.32
N LEU A 333 -14.49 -12.26 -8.38
CA LEU A 333 -15.60 -11.66 -9.11
C LEU A 333 -16.99 -12.03 -8.52
N ALA A 334 -17.06 -13.07 -7.68
CA ALA A 334 -18.31 -13.54 -7.07
C ALA A 334 -19.15 -12.47 -6.34
N PRO A 335 -18.57 -11.47 -5.62
CA PRO A 335 -19.36 -10.41 -4.98
C PRO A 335 -20.17 -9.54 -5.96
N GLN A 336 -19.72 -9.44 -7.21
CA GLN A 336 -20.35 -8.59 -8.23
C GLN A 336 -21.29 -9.35 -9.16
N ALA A 337 -20.94 -10.61 -9.48
CA ALA A 337 -21.61 -11.40 -10.52
C ALA A 337 -22.30 -12.67 -9.98
N GLY A 338 -22.27 -12.91 -8.66
CA GLY A 338 -22.69 -14.18 -8.08
C GLY A 338 -21.59 -15.26 -8.21
N LEU A 339 -21.77 -16.37 -7.49
CA LEU A 339 -20.84 -17.49 -7.58
C LEU A 339 -21.01 -18.19 -8.93
N LYS A 340 -19.95 -18.16 -9.74
CA LYS A 340 -19.86 -18.83 -11.04
C LYS A 340 -18.96 -20.05 -10.95
N SER A 341 -19.21 -21.02 -11.80
CA SER A 341 -18.33 -22.18 -12.01
C SER A 341 -17.86 -22.22 -13.47
N ILE A 342 -16.89 -23.07 -13.76
CA ILE A 342 -16.35 -23.25 -15.12
C ILE A 342 -16.28 -24.74 -15.43
N THR A 343 -16.59 -25.12 -16.65
CA THR A 343 -16.51 -26.51 -17.10
C THR A 343 -15.05 -26.97 -17.25
N LYS A 344 -14.81 -28.28 -17.15
CA LYS A 344 -13.48 -28.86 -17.34
C LYS A 344 -12.96 -28.62 -18.74
N ASP A 345 -13.84 -28.72 -19.74
CA ASP A 345 -13.48 -28.51 -21.15
C ASP A 345 -13.02 -27.07 -21.41
N ALA A 346 -13.69 -26.10 -20.78
CA ALA A 346 -13.27 -24.69 -20.83
C ALA A 346 -11.88 -24.47 -20.17
N VAL A 347 -11.63 -25.11 -19.02
CA VAL A 347 -10.30 -25.05 -18.37
C VAL A 347 -9.22 -25.69 -19.26
N GLU A 348 -9.49 -26.81 -19.94
CA GLU A 348 -8.55 -27.43 -20.87
C GLU A 348 -8.20 -26.52 -22.05
N VAL A 349 -9.19 -25.78 -22.58
CA VAL A 349 -8.95 -24.77 -23.62
C VAL A 349 -8.05 -23.66 -23.12
N LEU A 350 -8.31 -23.15 -21.90
CA LEU A 350 -7.48 -22.13 -21.25
C LEU A 350 -6.03 -22.61 -21.06
N MET A 351 -5.83 -23.89 -20.69
CA MET A 351 -4.49 -24.46 -20.49
C MET A 351 -3.69 -24.62 -21.81
N LYS A 352 -4.37 -24.74 -22.94
CA LYS A 352 -3.72 -24.91 -24.25
C LYS A 352 -3.26 -23.59 -24.89
N TYR A 353 -3.85 -22.47 -24.48
CA TYR A 353 -3.52 -21.16 -25.04
C TYR A 353 -2.18 -20.63 -24.50
N ASP A 354 -1.46 -19.83 -25.29
CA ASP A 354 -0.08 -19.40 -24.94
C ASP A 354 0.00 -18.14 -24.11
N TRP A 355 -1.10 -17.44 -23.91
CA TRP A 355 -1.22 -16.27 -23.04
C TRP A 355 -0.15 -15.20 -23.27
N PRO A 356 -0.08 -14.55 -24.45
CA PRO A 356 0.91 -13.50 -24.71
C PRO A 356 0.80 -12.33 -23.74
N GLY A 357 -0.38 -12.03 -23.18
CA GLY A 357 -0.59 -11.05 -22.10
C GLY A 357 -0.54 -11.64 -20.69
N ASN A 358 -0.10 -12.91 -20.57
CA ASN A 358 0.09 -13.61 -19.29
C ASN A 358 -1.14 -13.60 -18.38
N VAL A 359 -0.94 -13.42 -17.07
CA VAL A 359 -2.00 -13.46 -16.05
C VAL A 359 -3.01 -12.32 -16.23
N ARG A 360 -2.57 -11.14 -16.73
CA ARG A 360 -3.49 -10.02 -17.00
C ARG A 360 -4.47 -10.35 -18.12
N GLU A 361 -4.02 -11.06 -19.17
CA GLU A 361 -4.90 -11.50 -20.25
C GLU A 361 -5.87 -12.58 -19.76
N LEU A 362 -5.42 -13.51 -18.93
CA LEU A 362 -6.26 -14.54 -18.33
C LEU A 362 -7.34 -13.90 -17.43
N GLU A 363 -6.97 -12.96 -16.54
CA GLU A 363 -7.91 -12.23 -15.69
C GLU A 363 -9.00 -11.55 -16.52
N ASN A 364 -8.62 -10.79 -17.55
CA ASN A 364 -9.56 -10.11 -18.43
C ASN A 364 -10.47 -11.09 -19.19
N ALA A 365 -9.94 -12.25 -19.60
CA ALA A 365 -10.74 -13.26 -20.28
C ALA A 365 -11.80 -13.87 -19.36
N ILE A 366 -11.43 -14.21 -18.12
CA ILE A 366 -12.37 -14.73 -17.13
C ILE A 366 -13.40 -13.67 -16.73
N GLU A 367 -12.98 -12.43 -16.49
CA GLU A 367 -13.89 -11.31 -16.18
C GLU A 367 -14.94 -11.13 -17.27
N ARG A 368 -14.51 -11.13 -18.55
CA ARG A 368 -15.43 -11.05 -19.69
C ARG A 368 -16.41 -12.22 -19.73
N SER A 369 -15.93 -13.45 -19.54
CA SER A 369 -16.78 -14.63 -19.55
C SER A 369 -17.80 -14.63 -18.42
N VAL A 370 -17.39 -14.18 -17.22
CA VAL A 370 -18.28 -14.03 -16.04
C VAL A 370 -19.40 -13.01 -16.32
N ILE A 371 -19.07 -11.88 -16.97
CA ILE A 371 -20.06 -10.81 -17.27
C ILE A 371 -21.06 -11.26 -18.35
N LEU A 372 -20.59 -12.01 -19.34
CA LEU A 372 -21.45 -12.42 -20.47
C LEU A 372 -22.24 -13.70 -20.21
N ASP A 373 -21.81 -14.53 -19.24
CA ASP A 373 -22.53 -15.74 -18.87
C ASP A 373 -23.81 -15.44 -18.06
N GLU A 374 -24.95 -15.99 -18.51
CA GLU A 374 -26.24 -15.93 -17.84
C GLU A 374 -26.60 -17.22 -17.09
N SER A 375 -25.90 -18.33 -17.42
CA SER A 375 -26.23 -19.67 -16.94
C SER A 375 -25.72 -19.98 -15.52
N GLY A 376 -24.65 -19.28 -15.08
CA GLY A 376 -23.93 -19.56 -13.85
C GLY A 376 -22.77 -20.57 -14.02
N VAL A 377 -22.58 -21.09 -15.22
CA VAL A 377 -21.53 -22.07 -15.55
C VAL A 377 -20.84 -21.66 -16.85
N ILE A 378 -19.61 -21.22 -16.76
CA ILE A 378 -18.82 -20.80 -17.92
C ILE A 378 -18.45 -22.03 -18.76
N GLU A 379 -18.91 -22.06 -19.99
CA GLU A 379 -18.63 -23.09 -20.99
C GLU A 379 -17.56 -22.61 -22.01
N VAL A 380 -17.17 -23.48 -22.94
CA VAL A 380 -16.17 -23.14 -23.96
C VAL A 380 -16.65 -21.97 -24.83
N GLU A 381 -17.94 -21.92 -25.11
CA GLU A 381 -18.62 -20.91 -25.93
C GLU A 381 -18.55 -19.50 -25.33
N ASP A 382 -18.45 -19.39 -24.00
CA ASP A 382 -18.37 -18.12 -23.28
C ASP A 382 -16.94 -17.54 -23.30
N LEU A 383 -15.96 -18.36 -23.67
CA LEU A 383 -14.58 -17.90 -23.79
C LEU A 383 -14.40 -17.04 -25.06
N PRO A 384 -13.52 -16.03 -25.02
CA PRO A 384 -13.19 -15.23 -26.21
C PRO A 384 -12.76 -16.10 -27.41
N GLU A 385 -13.23 -15.77 -28.60
CA GLU A 385 -12.94 -16.54 -29.85
C GLU A 385 -11.46 -16.78 -30.05
N LYS A 386 -10.62 -15.81 -29.78
CA LYS A 386 -9.16 -15.88 -29.84
C LYS A 386 -8.59 -17.04 -29.02
N ILE A 387 -9.21 -17.34 -27.87
CA ILE A 387 -8.78 -18.41 -26.97
C ILE A 387 -9.33 -19.77 -27.44
N ARG A 388 -10.58 -19.79 -27.91
CA ARG A 388 -11.24 -21.02 -28.43
C ARG A 388 -10.55 -21.62 -29.67
N PHE A 389 -10.18 -20.75 -30.61
CA PHE A 389 -9.68 -21.18 -31.90
C PHE A 389 -8.14 -21.03 -32.02
N GLY A 390 -7.45 -20.58 -30.99
CA GLY A 390 -6.04 -20.21 -31.05
C GLY A 390 -5.83 -18.95 -31.89
N SER A 391 -4.65 -18.38 -31.83
CA SER A 391 -4.23 -17.40 -32.82
C SER A 391 -3.93 -18.17 -34.12
N THR A 392 -4.96 -18.51 -34.88
CA THR A 392 -4.75 -18.76 -36.32
C THR A 392 -4.08 -17.47 -36.81
N PRO A 393 -2.89 -17.56 -37.47
CA PRO A 393 -2.40 -16.40 -38.19
C PRO A 393 -3.59 -16.00 -39.05
N ARG A 394 -4.05 -14.75 -38.97
CA ARG A 394 -4.97 -14.17 -39.93
C ARG A 394 -4.38 -14.60 -41.27
N GLY A 395 -5.04 -15.59 -41.91
CA GLY A 395 -4.60 -16.04 -43.21
C GLY A 395 -4.41 -14.77 -43.99
N SER A 396 -3.17 -14.52 -44.42
CA SER A 396 -3.01 -13.75 -45.61
C SER A 396 -4.03 -14.37 -46.54
N LEU A 397 -5.06 -13.63 -46.91
CA LEU A 397 -5.83 -13.93 -48.09
C LEU A 397 -4.78 -14.05 -49.19
N ILE A 398 -4.30 -15.27 -49.39
CA ILE A 398 -3.57 -15.60 -50.63
C ILE A 398 -4.67 -15.51 -51.66
N ILE A 399 -4.83 -14.29 -52.19
CA ILE A 399 -5.58 -14.07 -53.41
C ILE A 399 -4.73 -14.72 -54.51
N ASP A 400 -4.93 -16.03 -54.63
CA ASP A 400 -4.30 -16.82 -55.69
C ASP A 400 -5.10 -16.66 -56.99
N SER A 401 -5.31 -15.40 -57.38
CA SER A 401 -5.83 -15.06 -58.69
C SER A 401 -5.22 -13.73 -59.16
N PRO A 402 -4.38 -13.79 -60.19
CA PRO A 402 -3.60 -12.65 -60.66
C PRO A 402 -4.41 -11.56 -61.39
N ASN A 403 -5.74 -11.55 -61.37
CA ASN A 403 -6.57 -10.68 -62.18
C ASN A 403 -7.89 -10.15 -61.56
N LEU A 404 -7.98 -10.00 -60.27
CA LEU A 404 -9.13 -9.26 -59.66
C LEU A 404 -8.75 -7.81 -59.40
N SER A 405 -9.48 -6.87 -60.01
CA SER A 405 -9.32 -5.44 -59.75
C SER A 405 -9.99 -5.07 -58.41
N LEU A 406 -9.49 -4.01 -57.75
CA LEU A 406 -10.05 -3.48 -56.48
C LEU A 406 -11.55 -3.13 -56.58
N GLU A 407 -12.07 -2.86 -57.77
CA GLU A 407 -13.51 -2.53 -58.03
C GLU A 407 -14.47 -3.72 -57.94
N GLU A 408 -13.95 -4.96 -58.06
CA GLU A 408 -14.76 -6.18 -57.96
C GLU A 408 -14.87 -6.70 -56.49
N LEU A 409 -13.96 -6.28 -55.61
CA LEU A 409 -13.96 -6.63 -54.19
C LEU A 409 -14.92 -5.76 -53.33
N GLU A 410 -15.42 -4.66 -53.87
CA GLU A 410 -16.41 -3.78 -53.17
C GLU A 410 -17.86 -4.22 -53.45
N ARG A 411 -18.12 -5.30 -54.19
CA ARG A 411 -19.49 -5.73 -54.57
C ARG A 411 -19.95 -7.05 -53.98
N GLU A 412 -19.14 -7.71 -53.18
CA GLU A 412 -19.53 -8.82 -52.28
C GLU A 412 -19.42 -8.36 -50.79
#